data_eeb3f27c8256e7f404e60d986ca324d2
#
_entry.id   eeb3f27c8256e7f404e60d986ca324d2
#
_cell.length_a   1.000
_cell.length_b   1.000
_cell.length_c   1.000
_cell.angle_alpha   90.00
_cell.angle_beta   90.00
_cell.angle_gamma   90.00
#
_symmetry.space_group_name_H-M   'P 1'
#
loop_
_entity.id
_entity.type
_entity.pdbx_description
1 polymer ?
#
loop_
_entity_poly.entity_id
_entity_poly.type
_entity_poly.pdbx_seq_one_letter_code
_entity_poly.pdbx_strand_id
1 'polypeptide(L)' 'MKNIYNKKTVQRMEWVKSNTVVITYTDGSKETMSRKSFEQIIKG' A
#
# COMPACT_ATOMS: atom_id res chain seq x y z
N MET A 1 -16.10 4.69 16.13
CA MET A 1 -15.67 4.54 15.83
C MET A 1 -15.04 4.36 15.59
N LYS A 2 -14.57 4.15 15.31
CA LYS A 2 -13.95 3.97 14.93
C LYS A 2 -13.24 3.69 14.47
N ASN A 3 -12.88 3.14 14.10
CA ASN A 3 -12.19 2.77 13.48
C ASN A 3 -11.75 3.04 12.81
N ILE A 4 -11.52 2.95 12.67
CA ILE A 4 -11.19 3.46 12.06
C ILE A 4 -10.38 3.18 11.26
N TYR A 5 -9.68 2.83 11.13
CA TYR A 5 -8.86 2.56 10.31
C TYR A 5 -8.92 1.45 9.89
N ASN A 6 -9.45 1.14 9.40
CA ASN A 6 -9.63 0.11 8.92
C ASN A 6 -8.65 -0.35 8.31
N LYS A 7 -7.99 -0.69 8.49
CA LYS A 7 -7.09 -1.20 8.01
C LYS A 7 -7.33 -2.00 6.96
N LYS A 8 -7.06 -1.70 5.83
CA LYS A 8 -7.15 -2.56 4.71
C LYS A 8 -6.04 -3.54 4.81
N THR A 9 -6.34 -4.76 4.53
CA THR A 9 -5.34 -5.82 4.56
C THR A 9 -4.72 -5.94 3.19
N VAL A 10 -3.41 -5.96 3.14
CA VAL A 10 -2.70 -6.07 1.87
C VAL A 10 -2.81 -7.49 1.36
N GLN A 11 -3.30 -7.63 0.13
CA GLN A 11 -3.41 -8.93 -0.49
C GLN A 11 -2.17 -9.25 -1.30
N ARG A 12 -1.63 -8.26 -2.02
CA ARG A 12 -0.42 -8.49 -2.78
C ARG A 12 0.25 -7.15 -3.06
N MET A 13 1.54 -7.19 -3.27
CA MET A 13 2.30 -6.01 -3.62
C MET A 13 3.07 -6.36 -4.87
N GLU A 14 3.17 -5.41 -5.79
CA GLU A 14 3.84 -5.69 -7.03
C GLU A 14 4.64 -4.47 -7.45
N TRP A 15 5.90 -4.66 -7.83
CA TRP A 15 6.72 -3.57 -8.29
C TRP A 15 6.59 -3.49 -9.79
N VAL A 16 6.04 -2.38 -10.29
CA VAL A 16 5.87 -2.22 -11.73
C VAL A 16 7.09 -1.60 -12.35
N LYS A 17 7.84 -0.83 -11.56
CA LYS A 17 9.06 -0.26 -12.04
C LYS A 17 9.99 -0.32 -10.88
N SER A 18 11.24 0.04 -11.08
CA SER A 18 12.18 -0.04 -10.00
C SER A 18 11.83 0.89 -8.84
N ASN A 19 10.96 1.84 -9.06
CA ASN A 19 10.62 2.78 -8.01
C ASN A 19 9.12 3.01 -7.84
N THR A 20 8.30 2.10 -8.31
CA THR A 20 6.85 2.24 -8.18
C THR A 20 6.26 0.92 -7.72
N VAL A 21 5.46 0.95 -6.68
CA VAL A 21 4.83 -0.25 -6.17
C VAL A 21 3.32 -0.10 -6.23
N VAL A 22 2.63 -1.18 -6.59
CA VAL A 22 1.18 -1.22 -6.61
C VAL A 22 0.75 -2.17 -5.52
N ILE A 23 -0.06 -1.70 -4.60
CA ILE A 23 -0.53 -2.51 -3.50
C ILE A 23 -2.00 -2.81 -3.71
N THR A 24 -2.33 -4.10 -3.70
CA THR A 24 -3.73 -4.52 -3.85
C THR A 24 -4.23 -4.98 -2.50
N TYR A 25 -5.38 -4.47 -2.11
CA TYR A 25 -5.96 -4.82 -0.84
C TYR A 25 -7.07 -5.84 -1.00
N THR A 26 -7.39 -6.50 0.09
CA THR A 26 -8.36 -7.58 0.04
C THR A 26 -9.77 -7.09 -0.27
N ASP A 27 -10.02 -5.80 -0.07
CA ASP A 27 -11.35 -5.27 -0.39
C ASP A 27 -11.48 -4.91 -1.86
N GLY A 28 -10.44 -5.19 -2.64
CA GLY A 28 -10.51 -4.92 -4.07
C GLY A 28 -9.92 -3.59 -4.49
N SER A 29 -9.49 -2.78 -3.56
CA SER A 29 -8.94 -1.49 -3.93
C SER A 29 -7.44 -1.63 -4.18
N LYS A 30 -6.89 -0.65 -4.86
CA LYS A 30 -5.47 -0.64 -5.16
C LYS A 30 -4.90 0.72 -4.88
N GLU A 31 -3.62 0.73 -4.60
CA GLU A 31 -2.95 1.99 -4.35
C GLU A 31 -1.57 1.96 -4.98
N THR A 32 -1.20 3.02 -5.67
CA THR A 32 0.09 3.10 -6.31
C THR A 32 0.90 4.16 -5.62
N MET A 33 2.13 3.86 -5.29
CA MET A 33 2.96 4.86 -4.65
C MET A 33 4.40 4.69 -5.08
N SER A 34 5.18 5.75 -4.92
CA SER A 34 6.57 5.70 -5.29
C SER A 34 7.35 4.98 -4.20
N ARG A 35 8.54 4.53 -4.56
CA ARG A 35 9.37 3.83 -3.62
C ARG A 35 9.68 4.71 -2.40
N LYS A 36 9.92 5.99 -2.64
CA LYS A 36 10.18 6.88 -1.54
C LYS A 36 9.04 6.96 -0.56
N SER A 37 7.83 7.10 -1.06
CA SER A 37 6.67 7.15 -0.20
C SER A 37 6.50 5.85 0.56
N PHE A 38 6.73 4.76 -0.12
CA PHE A 38 6.59 3.45 0.49
C PHE A 38 7.60 3.27 1.63
N GLU A 39 8.82 3.71 1.39
CA GLU A 39 9.84 3.59 2.40
C GLU A 39 9.55 4.45 3.62
N GLN A 40 8.95 5.60 3.39
CA GLN A 40 8.59 6.46 4.49
C GLN A 40 7.56 5.81 5.39
N ILE A 41 6.61 5.13 4.80
CA ILE A 41 5.60 4.44 5.57
C ILE A 41 6.21 3.33 6.40
N ILE A 42 7.10 2.58 5.80
CA ILE A 42 7.75 1.49 6.51
C ILE A 42 8.65 1.99 7.62
N LYS A 43 9.37 3.06 7.34
CA LYS A 43 10.25 3.56 8.34
C LYS A 43 9.50 4.23 9.44
N GLY A 44 8.37 4.67 9.14
CA GLY A 44 7.49 5.14 10.10
C GLY A 44 7.58 6.31 10.76
#